data_51aab6f3e585e39db65a07dd8da2660b
#
_entry.id   51aab6f3e585e39db65a07dd8da2660b
#
_cell.length_a   1.000
_cell.length_b   1.000
_cell.length_c   1.000
_cell.angle_alpha   90.00
_cell.angle_beta   90.00
_cell.angle_gamma   90.00
#
_symmetry.space_group_name_H-M   'P 1'
#
loop_
_entity.id
_entity.type
_entity.pdbx_description
1 polymer ?
#
loop_
_entity_poly.entity_id
_entity_poly.type
_entity_poly.pdbx_seq_one_letter_code
_entity_poly.pdbx_strand_id
1 'polypeptide(L)'
;MQQALSSSIESSIEANMTLADRVFAQIQDAIVKGQLKAGVKMSEAELTTRYGVSRGPLREALRRLEARKLLTRIPHVGVRVVELTIDDVLQMYQVREVLEGMAARLAAQHVTDEEVQGLKQLLQQHQQQTELQTGKGYYQEEGDFDFHYRIVKASRNDVLMQML
;
A
#
# COMPACT_ATOMS: atom_id res chain seq x y z
N MET A 1 27.35 -6.90 5.18
CA MET A 1 27.56 -5.54 4.68
C MET A 1 26.28 -4.95 4.08
N GLN A 2 25.44 -5.71 3.37
CA GLN A 2 24.15 -5.25 2.82
C GLN A 2 23.10 -4.90 3.89
N GLN A 3 22.97 -5.68 4.97
CA GLN A 3 22.03 -5.40 6.06
C GLN A 3 22.34 -4.10 6.83
N ALA A 4 23.63 -3.76 7.00
CA ALA A 4 24.04 -2.52 7.67
C ALA A 4 23.78 -1.28 6.81
N LEU A 5 23.83 -1.40 5.48
CA LEU A 5 23.48 -0.34 4.54
C LEU A 5 21.96 -0.11 4.49
N SER A 6 21.17 -1.18 4.51
CA SER A 6 19.70 -1.09 4.54
C SER A 6 19.22 -0.40 5.82
N SER A 7 19.69 -0.81 7.00
CA SER A 7 19.33 -0.18 8.28
C SER A 7 19.78 1.28 8.39
N SER A 8 20.89 1.64 7.76
CA SER A 8 21.38 3.02 7.72
C SER A 8 20.56 3.91 6.78
N ILE A 9 20.03 3.37 5.70
CA ILE A 9 19.15 4.08 4.77
C ILE A 9 17.75 4.25 5.39
N GLU A 10 17.21 3.21 6.03
CA GLU A 10 15.93 3.26 6.74
C GLU A 10 15.96 4.28 7.88
N SER A 11 17.01 4.29 8.71
CA SER A 11 17.17 5.29 9.76
C SER A 11 17.31 6.72 9.23
N SER A 12 17.91 6.90 8.05
CA SER A 12 18.04 8.21 7.40
C SER A 12 16.71 8.69 6.79
N ILE A 13 15.89 7.79 6.28
CA ILE A 13 14.54 8.07 5.76
C ILE A 13 13.62 8.44 6.93
N GLU A 14 13.65 7.68 8.03
CA GLU A 14 12.85 7.98 9.23
C GLU A 14 13.24 9.32 9.87
N ALA A 15 14.53 9.67 9.87
CA ALA A 15 15.02 10.94 10.41
C ALA A 15 14.53 12.17 9.62
N ASN A 16 14.18 12.02 8.33
CA ASN A 16 13.67 13.08 7.47
C ASN A 16 12.13 13.15 7.40
N MET A 17 11.41 12.19 7.97
CA MET A 17 9.95 12.17 7.96
C MET A 17 9.37 13.22 8.91
N THR A 18 8.46 14.04 8.41
CA THR A 18 7.68 14.96 9.24
C THR A 18 6.76 14.21 10.20
N LEU A 19 6.29 14.87 11.25
CA LEU A 19 5.26 14.31 12.14
C LEU A 19 4.00 13.91 11.36
N ALA A 20 3.63 14.68 10.34
CA ALA A 20 2.48 14.37 9.49
C ALA A 20 2.71 13.10 8.66
N ASP A 21 3.92 12.89 8.13
CA ASP A 21 4.26 11.67 7.38
C ASP A 21 4.20 10.43 8.26
N ARG A 22 4.74 10.51 9.47
CA ARG A 22 4.68 9.38 10.43
C ARG A 22 3.25 9.03 10.79
N VAL A 23 2.44 10.02 11.15
CA VAL A 23 1.02 9.78 11.49
C VAL A 23 0.24 9.25 10.30
N PHE A 24 0.49 9.77 9.09
CA PHE A 24 -0.09 9.26 7.86
C PHE A 24 0.23 7.77 7.67
N ALA A 25 1.50 7.39 7.75
CA ALA A 25 1.94 6.00 7.58
C ALA A 25 1.34 5.08 8.66
N GLN A 26 1.32 5.50 9.93
CA GLN A 26 0.75 4.72 11.03
C GLN A 26 -0.74 4.49 10.88
N ILE A 27 -1.51 5.51 10.48
CA ILE A 27 -2.96 5.36 10.28
C ILE A 27 -3.23 4.48 9.05
N GLN A 28 -2.50 4.69 7.96
CA GLN A 28 -2.60 3.86 6.76
C GLN A 28 -2.35 2.39 7.08
N ASP A 29 -1.26 2.09 7.77
CA ASP A 29 -0.90 0.73 8.19
C ASP A 29 -1.97 0.10 9.10
N ALA A 30 -2.48 0.87 10.05
CA ALA A 30 -3.55 0.42 10.93
C ALA A 30 -4.87 0.10 10.19
N ILE A 31 -5.17 0.83 9.11
CA ILE A 31 -6.33 0.55 8.24
C ILE A 31 -6.08 -0.73 7.43
N VAL A 32 -4.92 -0.82 6.76
CA VAL A 32 -4.56 -1.98 5.91
C VAL A 32 -4.52 -3.27 6.73
N LYS A 33 -3.95 -3.24 7.94
CA LYS A 33 -3.91 -4.39 8.87
C LYS A 33 -5.23 -4.67 9.59
N GLY A 34 -6.29 -3.91 9.30
CA GLY A 34 -7.61 -4.08 9.93
C GLY A 34 -7.66 -3.73 11.43
N GLN A 35 -6.63 -3.09 11.97
CA GLN A 35 -6.60 -2.58 13.36
C GLN A 35 -7.58 -1.41 13.53
N LEU A 36 -7.77 -0.63 12.48
CA LEU A 36 -8.85 0.32 12.31
C LEU A 36 -9.85 -0.29 11.32
N LYS A 37 -10.93 -0.83 11.85
CA LYS A 37 -11.95 -1.54 11.05
C LYS A 37 -12.69 -0.58 10.12
N ALA A 38 -13.10 -1.09 8.95
CA ALA A 38 -13.98 -0.37 8.02
C ALA A 38 -15.23 0.15 8.75
N GLY A 39 -15.67 1.35 8.39
CA GLY A 39 -16.84 2.01 8.99
C GLY A 39 -16.61 2.66 10.37
N VAL A 40 -15.50 2.39 11.05
CA VAL A 40 -15.20 2.98 12.36
C VAL A 40 -15.08 4.50 12.25
N LYS A 41 -15.78 5.21 13.15
CA LYS A 41 -15.70 6.66 13.32
C LYS A 41 -14.69 7.02 14.40
N MET A 42 -13.90 8.04 14.16
CA MET A 42 -12.89 8.53 15.09
C MET A 42 -12.91 10.05 15.14
N SER A 43 -12.83 10.62 16.32
CA SER A 43 -12.68 12.06 16.49
C SER A 43 -11.21 12.48 16.36
N GLU A 44 -10.97 13.75 15.99
CA GLU A 44 -9.61 14.30 15.98
C GLU A 44 -8.96 14.27 17.37
N ALA A 45 -9.75 14.40 18.44
CA ALA A 45 -9.27 14.35 19.82
C ALA A 45 -8.74 12.95 20.19
N GLU A 46 -9.49 11.90 19.87
CA GLU A 46 -9.05 10.51 20.06
C GLU A 46 -7.77 10.22 19.29
N LEU A 47 -7.69 10.66 18.03
CA LEU A 47 -6.52 10.45 17.19
C LEU A 47 -5.30 11.23 17.68
N THR A 48 -5.46 12.49 18.15
CA THR A 48 -4.33 13.24 18.75
C THR A 48 -3.78 12.53 19.98
N THR A 49 -4.64 11.98 20.82
CA THR A 49 -4.25 11.21 22.02
C THR A 49 -3.57 9.90 21.61
N ARG A 50 -4.17 9.16 20.69
CA ARG A 50 -3.66 7.84 20.25
C ARG A 50 -2.29 7.92 19.61
N TYR A 51 -2.05 8.93 18.77
CA TYR A 51 -0.79 9.07 18.02
C TYR A 51 0.19 10.06 18.65
N GLY A 52 -0.16 10.69 19.79
CA GLY A 52 0.71 11.59 20.53
C GLY A 52 1.14 12.85 19.75
N VAL A 53 0.26 13.38 18.90
CA VAL A 53 0.57 14.55 18.03
C VAL A 53 -0.43 15.68 18.23
N SER A 54 0.01 16.90 17.89
CA SER A 54 -0.89 18.06 17.86
C SER A 54 -1.84 18.02 16.67
N ARG A 55 -2.87 18.87 16.68
CA ARG A 55 -3.92 18.92 15.64
C ARG A 55 -3.39 19.24 14.24
N GLY A 56 -2.31 20.04 14.12
CA GLY A 56 -1.75 20.44 12.83
C GLY A 56 -1.29 19.25 11.98
N PRO A 57 -0.25 18.52 12.40
CA PRO A 57 0.24 17.33 11.68
C PRO A 57 -0.83 16.25 11.54
N LEU A 58 -1.73 16.07 12.53
CA LEU A 58 -2.85 15.14 12.39
C LEU A 58 -3.77 15.52 11.22
N ARG A 59 -4.22 16.77 11.14
CA ARG A 59 -5.12 17.22 10.07
C ARG A 59 -4.49 17.13 8.69
N GLU A 60 -3.18 17.33 8.59
CA GLU A 60 -2.45 17.15 7.35
C GLU A 60 -2.45 15.66 6.93
N ALA A 61 -2.13 14.75 7.86
CA ALA A 61 -2.19 13.32 7.62
C ALA A 61 -3.60 12.87 7.22
N LEU A 62 -4.65 13.35 7.92
CA LEU A 62 -6.03 13.01 7.62
C LEU A 62 -6.47 13.49 6.24
N ARG A 63 -6.09 14.71 5.81
CA ARG A 63 -6.38 15.20 4.45
C ARG A 63 -5.76 14.30 3.37
N ARG A 64 -4.53 13.83 3.59
CA ARG A 64 -3.85 12.93 2.66
C ARG A 64 -4.52 11.56 2.60
N LEU A 65 -4.98 11.03 3.73
CA LEU A 65 -5.73 9.78 3.79
C LEU A 65 -7.12 9.91 3.14
N GLU A 66 -7.78 11.07 3.27
CA GLU A 66 -9.02 11.38 2.55
C GLU A 66 -8.79 11.45 1.03
N ALA A 67 -7.71 12.10 0.59
CA ALA A 67 -7.34 12.17 -0.82
C ALA A 67 -7.08 10.76 -1.42
N ARG A 68 -6.57 9.82 -0.61
CA ARG A 68 -6.40 8.41 -0.98
C ARG A 68 -7.65 7.56 -0.79
N LYS A 69 -8.78 8.15 -0.42
CA LYS A 69 -10.06 7.46 -0.17
C LYS A 69 -9.97 6.36 0.90
N LEU A 70 -9.04 6.46 1.84
CA LEU A 70 -8.94 5.58 2.99
C LEU A 70 -9.85 6.05 4.14
N LEU A 71 -10.09 7.35 4.22
CA LEU A 71 -10.97 7.99 5.19
C LEU A 71 -12.00 8.87 4.49
N THR A 72 -13.14 9.04 5.14
CA THR A 72 -14.15 10.04 4.78
C THR A 72 -14.38 10.97 5.96
N ARG A 73 -14.39 12.29 5.71
CA ARG A 73 -14.69 13.28 6.74
C ARG A 73 -16.17 13.30 7.08
N ILE A 74 -16.48 13.34 8.37
CA ILE A 74 -17.84 13.55 8.88
C ILE A 74 -17.87 14.90 9.58
N PRO A 75 -18.65 15.88 9.06
CA PRO A 75 -18.76 17.20 9.69
C PRO A 75 -19.10 17.08 11.19
N HIS A 76 -18.41 17.88 12.01
CA HIS A 76 -18.58 17.96 13.46
C HIS A 76 -18.26 16.68 14.26
N VAL A 77 -17.93 15.57 13.61
CA VAL A 77 -17.63 14.28 14.28
C VAL A 77 -16.15 13.94 14.18
N GLY A 78 -15.57 14.03 12.98
CA GLY A 78 -14.19 13.63 12.71
C GLY A 78 -14.06 12.92 11.37
N VAL A 79 -13.53 11.69 11.39
CA VAL A 79 -13.31 10.86 10.19
C VAL A 79 -13.89 9.46 10.38
N ARG A 80 -14.17 8.79 9.26
CA ARG A 80 -14.61 7.39 9.22
C ARG A 80 -13.68 6.62 8.27
N VAL A 81 -13.29 5.42 8.64
CA VAL A 81 -12.62 4.48 7.73
C VAL A 81 -13.59 4.11 6.60
N VAL A 82 -13.13 4.19 5.36
CA VAL A 82 -13.97 3.83 4.20
C VAL A 82 -14.37 2.36 4.29
N GLU A 83 -15.60 2.10 3.95
CA GLU A 83 -16.18 0.76 3.85
C GLU A 83 -16.47 0.52 2.37
N LEU A 84 -15.78 -0.45 1.79
CA LEU A 84 -15.97 -0.80 0.39
C LEU A 84 -17.13 -1.79 0.28
N THR A 85 -18.05 -1.51 -0.64
CA THR A 85 -19.08 -2.46 -1.03
C THR A 85 -18.49 -3.50 -2.01
N ILE A 86 -19.20 -4.61 -2.21
CA ILE A 86 -18.81 -5.60 -3.23
C ILE A 86 -18.76 -4.95 -4.62
N ASP A 87 -19.70 -4.06 -4.92
CA ASP A 87 -19.75 -3.35 -6.19
C ASP A 87 -18.55 -2.41 -6.38
N ASP A 88 -18.12 -1.72 -5.32
CA ASP A 88 -16.89 -0.89 -5.37
C ASP A 88 -15.67 -1.76 -5.72
N VAL A 89 -15.54 -2.90 -5.05
CA VAL A 89 -14.43 -3.84 -5.29
C VAL A 89 -14.48 -4.37 -6.73
N LEU A 90 -15.64 -4.77 -7.23
CA LEU A 90 -15.79 -5.25 -8.60
C LEU A 90 -15.42 -4.18 -9.64
N GLN A 91 -15.87 -2.93 -9.44
CA GLN A 91 -15.50 -1.83 -10.33
C GLN A 91 -13.99 -1.53 -10.30
N MET A 92 -13.36 -1.62 -9.14
CA MET A 92 -11.90 -1.48 -9.02
C MET A 92 -11.18 -2.59 -9.79
N TYR A 93 -11.62 -3.84 -9.67
CA TYR A 93 -11.01 -4.96 -10.41
C TYR A 93 -11.18 -4.82 -11.93
N GLN A 94 -12.32 -4.34 -12.41
CA GLN A 94 -12.53 -4.08 -13.85
C GLN A 94 -11.52 -3.07 -14.41
N VAL A 95 -11.23 -2.00 -13.65
CA VAL A 95 -10.23 -1.02 -14.06
C VAL A 95 -8.81 -1.60 -13.97
N ARG A 96 -8.50 -2.32 -12.89
CA ARG A 96 -7.20 -2.96 -12.70
C ARG A 96 -6.88 -3.96 -13.81
N GLU A 97 -7.86 -4.78 -14.23
CA GLU A 97 -7.70 -5.75 -15.30
C GLU A 97 -7.17 -5.09 -16.58
N VAL A 98 -7.73 -3.94 -16.96
CA VAL A 98 -7.29 -3.20 -18.15
C VAL A 98 -5.89 -2.62 -17.96
N LEU A 99 -5.62 -2.01 -16.82
CA LEU A 99 -4.33 -1.37 -16.53
C LEU A 99 -3.21 -2.42 -16.38
N GLU A 100 -3.46 -3.50 -15.67
CA GLU A 100 -2.49 -4.60 -15.48
C GLU A 100 -2.23 -5.33 -16.80
N GLY A 101 -3.27 -5.55 -17.63
CA GLY A 101 -3.10 -6.10 -18.97
C GLY A 101 -2.26 -5.21 -19.88
N MET A 102 -2.46 -3.89 -19.80
CA MET A 102 -1.61 -2.92 -20.51
C MET A 102 -0.16 -2.97 -19.99
N ALA A 103 0.03 -3.00 -18.67
CA ALA A 103 1.35 -3.09 -18.05
C ALA A 103 2.09 -4.35 -18.49
N ALA A 104 1.43 -5.51 -18.46
CA ALA A 104 2.00 -6.79 -18.89
C ALA A 104 2.39 -6.77 -20.39
N ARG A 105 1.53 -6.21 -21.25
CA ARG A 105 1.80 -6.08 -22.68
C ARG A 105 3.02 -5.20 -22.96
N LEU A 106 3.16 -4.08 -22.26
CA LEU A 106 4.32 -3.19 -22.40
C LEU A 106 5.57 -3.81 -21.78
N ALA A 107 5.45 -4.45 -20.61
CA ALA A 107 6.54 -5.16 -19.97
C ALA A 107 7.15 -6.23 -20.90
N ALA A 108 6.32 -7.00 -21.61
CA ALA A 108 6.79 -8.01 -22.57
C ALA A 108 7.66 -7.43 -23.70
N GLN A 109 7.59 -6.12 -23.98
CA GLN A 109 8.40 -5.45 -24.99
C GLN A 109 9.70 -4.89 -24.43
N HIS A 110 9.78 -4.65 -23.12
CA HIS A 110 10.89 -3.91 -22.51
C HIS A 110 11.64 -4.70 -21.42
N VAL A 111 11.08 -5.82 -20.96
CA VAL A 111 11.67 -6.61 -19.88
C VAL A 111 13.01 -7.20 -20.31
N THR A 112 13.99 -7.13 -19.43
CA THR A 112 15.30 -7.75 -19.62
C THR A 112 15.30 -9.20 -19.16
N ASP A 113 16.26 -10.01 -19.65
CA ASP A 113 16.41 -11.40 -19.21
C ASP A 113 16.65 -11.50 -17.69
N GLU A 114 17.37 -10.54 -17.11
CA GLU A 114 17.62 -10.45 -15.68
C GLU A 114 16.33 -10.21 -14.90
N GLU A 115 15.48 -9.29 -15.35
CA GLU A 115 14.17 -9.02 -14.73
C GLU A 115 13.25 -10.24 -14.84
N VAL A 116 13.26 -10.96 -15.97
CA VAL A 116 12.51 -12.23 -16.14
C VAL A 116 12.98 -13.29 -15.15
N GLN A 117 14.29 -13.44 -14.94
CA GLN A 117 14.82 -14.38 -13.95
C GLN A 117 14.39 -14.00 -12.53
N GLY A 118 14.40 -12.69 -12.19
CA GLY A 118 13.92 -12.19 -10.91
C GLY A 118 12.44 -12.50 -10.67
N LEU A 119 11.58 -12.33 -11.70
CA LEU A 119 10.15 -12.69 -11.62
C LEU A 119 9.95 -14.20 -11.43
N LYS A 120 10.71 -15.04 -12.13
CA LYS A 120 10.65 -16.51 -11.96
C LYS A 120 11.04 -16.94 -10.56
N GLN A 121 12.11 -16.35 -10.00
CA GLN A 121 12.53 -16.65 -8.63
C GLN A 121 11.46 -16.28 -7.61
N LEU A 122 10.83 -15.11 -7.79
CA LEU A 122 9.75 -14.65 -6.93
C LEU A 122 8.55 -15.60 -6.96
N LEU A 123 8.11 -16.05 -8.14
CA LEU A 123 7.03 -17.03 -8.29
C LEU A 123 7.36 -18.36 -7.61
N GLN A 124 8.61 -18.85 -7.75
CA GLN A 124 9.04 -20.08 -7.07
C GLN A 124 8.99 -19.95 -5.54
N GLN A 125 9.42 -18.80 -5.01
CA GLN A 125 9.33 -18.51 -3.58
C GLN A 125 7.89 -18.50 -3.10
N HIS A 126 6.98 -17.86 -3.84
CA HIS A 126 5.55 -17.82 -3.53
C HIS A 126 4.94 -19.21 -3.53
N GLN A 127 5.24 -20.03 -4.54
CA GLN A 127 4.74 -21.38 -4.63
C GLN A 127 5.17 -22.22 -3.41
N GLN A 128 6.45 -22.18 -3.04
CA GLN A 128 6.97 -22.89 -1.87
C GLN A 128 6.31 -22.44 -0.57
N GLN A 129 6.08 -21.14 -0.41
CA GLN A 129 5.43 -20.59 0.78
C GLN A 129 3.95 -21.00 0.86
N THR A 130 3.25 -21.03 -0.27
CA THR A 130 1.84 -21.43 -0.35
C THR A 130 1.67 -22.94 -0.03
N GLU A 131 2.60 -23.77 -0.47
CA GLU A 131 2.61 -25.21 -0.16
C GLU A 131 2.86 -25.49 1.32
N LEU A 132 3.67 -24.67 1.99
CA LEU A 132 3.99 -24.80 3.42
C LEU A 132 2.89 -24.26 4.35
N GLN A 133 2.04 -23.35 3.89
CA GLN A 133 0.99 -22.69 4.68
C GLN A 133 -0.41 -23.09 4.19
N THR A 134 -0.84 -24.30 4.48
CA THR A 134 -2.20 -24.77 4.17
C THR A 134 -3.28 -23.82 4.73
N GLY A 135 -3.94 -23.07 3.86
CA GLY A 135 -5.15 -22.30 4.13
C GLY A 135 -5.00 -20.81 4.49
N LYS A 136 -3.79 -20.27 4.61
CA LYS A 136 -3.54 -18.82 4.85
C LYS A 136 -2.62 -18.17 3.81
N GLY A 137 -2.25 -18.88 2.77
CA GLY A 137 -1.10 -18.59 1.95
C GLY A 137 -1.19 -17.43 0.96
N TYR A 138 -2.34 -16.80 0.76
CA TYR A 138 -2.44 -15.77 -0.28
C TYR A 138 -2.29 -14.33 0.24
N TYR A 139 -2.28 -14.12 1.56
CA TYR A 139 -2.09 -12.82 2.18
C TYR A 139 -0.71 -12.71 2.81
N GLN A 140 0.36 -12.89 2.04
CA GLN A 140 1.67 -12.44 2.50
C GLN A 140 1.93 -11.04 1.97
N GLU A 141 2.09 -10.14 2.91
CA GLU A 141 2.12 -8.68 2.76
C GLU A 141 3.18 -8.15 1.76
N GLU A 142 4.10 -8.97 1.28
CA GLU A 142 5.20 -8.52 0.42
C GLU A 142 5.25 -9.19 -0.97
N GLY A 143 4.77 -10.42 -1.11
CA GLY A 143 5.06 -11.20 -2.30
C GLY A 143 4.22 -10.87 -3.52
N ASP A 144 2.90 -10.76 -3.38
CA ASP A 144 2.00 -10.50 -4.52
C ASP A 144 2.16 -9.07 -5.03
N PHE A 145 2.25 -8.11 -4.09
CA PHE A 145 2.54 -6.72 -4.41
C PHE A 145 3.87 -6.58 -5.16
N ASP A 146 4.91 -7.30 -4.75
CA ASP A 146 6.22 -7.22 -5.40
C ASP A 146 6.19 -7.78 -6.83
N PHE A 147 5.43 -8.85 -7.10
CA PHE A 147 5.28 -9.42 -8.44
C PHE A 147 4.56 -8.45 -9.40
N HIS A 148 3.39 -7.95 -9.03
CA HIS A 148 2.63 -6.98 -9.81
C HIS A 148 3.42 -5.67 -10.00
N TYR A 149 4.02 -5.16 -8.93
CA TYR A 149 4.88 -3.98 -8.98
C TYR A 149 6.03 -4.13 -9.97
N ARG A 150 6.71 -5.27 -9.98
CA ARG A 150 7.82 -5.53 -10.93
C ARG A 150 7.34 -5.56 -12.38
N ILE A 151 6.16 -6.13 -12.65
CA ILE A 151 5.58 -6.10 -14.00
C ILE A 151 5.26 -4.66 -14.42
N VAL A 152 4.62 -3.90 -13.55
CA VAL A 152 4.30 -2.48 -13.85
C VAL A 152 5.58 -1.68 -14.06
N LYS A 153 6.61 -1.88 -13.26
CA LYS A 153 7.93 -1.25 -13.41
C LYS A 153 8.59 -1.65 -14.73
N ALA A 154 8.54 -2.91 -15.13
CA ALA A 154 9.08 -3.42 -16.38
C ALA A 154 8.34 -2.86 -17.61
N SER A 155 7.11 -2.38 -17.47
CA SER A 155 6.37 -1.70 -18.54
C SER A 155 7.03 -0.40 -19.01
N ARG A 156 7.92 0.19 -18.19
CA ARG A 156 8.55 1.51 -18.42
C ARG A 156 7.56 2.65 -18.63
N ASN A 157 6.36 2.52 -18.06
CA ASN A 157 5.29 3.51 -18.17
C ASN A 157 5.01 4.12 -16.80
N ASP A 158 5.54 5.34 -16.58
CA ASP A 158 5.40 6.04 -15.29
C ASP A 158 3.96 6.39 -14.93
N VAL A 159 3.08 6.56 -15.93
CA VAL A 159 1.66 6.83 -15.70
C VAL A 159 0.97 5.59 -15.14
N LEU A 160 1.23 4.40 -15.70
CA LEU A 160 0.72 3.14 -15.14
C LEU A 160 1.22 2.90 -13.72
N MET A 161 2.48 3.25 -13.45
CA MET A 161 3.10 3.13 -12.13
C MET A 161 2.44 4.02 -11.06
N GLN A 162 1.84 5.14 -11.47
CA GLN A 162 1.11 6.05 -10.58
C GLN A 162 -0.35 5.66 -10.39
N MET A 163 -0.93 4.92 -11.33
CA MET A 163 -2.35 4.53 -11.32
C MET A 163 -2.59 3.18 -10.64
N LEU A 164 -1.61 2.28 -10.64
CA LEU A 164 -1.65 0.95 -10.02
C LEU A 164 -0.94 0.92 -8.66
#